data_9dfd6431b7c54c512d34259251d81d80
#
_entry.id   9dfd6431b7c54c512d34259251d81d80
#
_cell.length_a   1.000
_cell.length_b   1.000
_cell.length_c   1.000
_cell.angle_alpha   90.00
_cell.angle_beta   90.00
_cell.angle_gamma   90.00
#
_symmetry.space_group_name_H-M   'P 1'
#
loop_
_entity.id
_entity.type
_entity.pdbx_description
1 polymer ?
#
loop_
_entity_poly.entity_id
_entity_poly.type
_entity_poly.pdbx_seq_one_letter_code
_entity_poly.pdbx_strand_id
1 'polypeptide(L)'
;VMSWRGSEGGIAAAKLGHDVIMTPNSHFYFDYYQSLDTDAEPFGIGGYIPMEQVYSYDPAFPELTPEQQKHILGVQANLWTEYVLSDEHLEYMLLPRLAALSEVQWCLPETKDWNRFIGSFRMDEIYSQMGYEFAKHIFGVTASYAVDPEKGGVVMTLTTQGGAPIRYTLDGSDPTASSPLYKAPVTIGESCTFKAAALREGMQTPV
;
A
#
# COMPACT_ATOMS: atom_id res chain seq x y z
N VAL A 1 20.38 3.79 19.25
CA VAL A 1 19.54 4.97 18.98
C VAL A 1 18.37 4.54 18.13
N MET A 2 17.15 5.07 18.41
CA MET A 2 15.98 4.92 17.55
C MET A 2 15.73 6.24 16.83
N SER A 3 15.81 6.24 15.48
CA SER A 3 15.66 7.45 14.66
C SER A 3 14.24 7.54 14.11
N TRP A 4 13.35 8.30 14.79
CA TRP A 4 11.92 8.38 14.46
C TRP A 4 11.49 9.68 13.74
N ARG A 5 12.24 10.77 13.92
CA ARG A 5 11.96 12.08 13.26
C ARG A 5 12.51 12.17 11.84
N GLY A 6 12.88 11.05 11.23
CA GLY A 6 13.56 10.98 9.94
C GLY A 6 14.85 10.19 10.03
N SER A 7 15.67 10.23 8.99
CA SER A 7 16.91 9.45 8.92
C SER A 7 18.14 10.20 9.43
N GLU A 8 18.10 11.52 9.46
CA GLU A 8 19.28 12.38 9.77
C GLU A 8 19.89 12.10 11.13
N GLY A 9 19.05 11.96 12.17
CA GLY A 9 19.52 11.66 13.53
C GLY A 9 20.20 10.28 13.62
N GLY A 10 19.68 9.30 12.89
CA GLY A 10 20.27 7.96 12.80
C GLY A 10 21.60 7.98 12.07
N ILE A 11 21.69 8.69 10.93
CA ILE A 11 22.93 8.87 10.17
C ILE A 11 23.99 9.53 11.05
N ALA A 12 23.63 10.60 11.78
CA ALA A 12 24.55 11.28 12.68
C ALA A 12 25.06 10.36 13.81
N ALA A 13 24.17 9.54 14.39
CA ALA A 13 24.53 8.58 15.43
C ALA A 13 25.45 7.47 14.89
N ALA A 14 25.16 6.92 13.70
CA ALA A 14 25.99 5.92 13.06
C ALA A 14 27.40 6.46 12.75
N LYS A 15 27.53 7.72 12.31
CA LYS A 15 28.84 8.37 12.10
C LYS A 15 29.64 8.49 13.39
N LEU A 16 29.00 8.52 14.55
CA LEU A 16 29.65 8.54 15.86
C LEU A 16 29.90 7.14 16.45
N GLY A 17 29.58 6.07 15.71
CA GLY A 17 29.77 4.68 16.13
C GLY A 17 28.68 4.16 17.06
N HIS A 18 27.50 4.75 17.08
CA HIS A 18 26.35 4.25 17.83
C HIS A 18 25.45 3.39 16.95
N ASP A 19 25.00 2.27 17.50
CA ASP A 19 24.01 1.41 16.84
C ASP A 19 22.63 2.08 16.75
N VAL A 20 21.98 1.91 15.59
CA VAL A 20 20.76 2.62 15.22
C VAL A 20 19.72 1.66 14.68
N ILE A 21 18.49 1.78 15.14
CA ILE A 21 17.30 1.23 14.50
C ILE A 21 16.56 2.40 13.82
N MET A 22 16.35 2.27 12.51
CA MET A 22 15.63 3.27 11.75
C MET A 22 14.11 3.03 11.88
N THR A 23 13.40 4.05 12.36
CA THR A 23 11.96 3.99 12.56
C THR A 23 11.28 5.33 12.18
N PRO A 24 11.63 5.92 11.01
CA PRO A 24 11.14 7.24 10.66
C PRO A 24 9.62 7.26 10.53
N ASN A 25 9.00 8.27 11.13
CA ASN A 25 7.55 8.45 11.11
C ASN A 25 6.97 8.68 9.70
N SER A 26 7.82 9.01 8.74
CA SER A 26 7.42 9.12 7.34
C SER A 26 7.17 7.77 6.66
N HIS A 27 7.65 6.64 7.22
CA HIS A 27 7.55 5.33 6.59
C HIS A 27 7.01 4.23 7.52
N PHE A 28 7.22 4.36 8.83
CA PHE A 28 7.05 3.24 9.75
C PHE A 28 6.12 3.52 10.94
N TYR A 29 5.31 4.59 10.87
CA TYR A 29 4.25 4.82 11.85
C TYR A 29 2.93 4.23 11.34
N PHE A 30 2.64 3.02 11.79
CA PHE A 30 1.51 2.23 11.32
C PHE A 30 0.17 2.62 11.97
N ASP A 31 0.18 3.60 12.84
CA ASP A 31 -1.00 4.32 13.32
C ASP A 31 -1.49 5.41 12.34
N TYR A 32 -0.75 5.68 11.24
CA TYR A 32 -1.17 6.55 10.16
C TYR A 32 -2.06 5.81 9.17
N TYR A 33 -2.95 6.54 8.50
CA TYR A 33 -3.87 6.00 7.50
C TYR A 33 -3.14 5.33 6.32
N GLN A 34 -3.77 4.31 5.77
CA GLN A 34 -3.27 3.59 4.60
C GLN A 34 -3.85 4.10 3.29
N SER A 35 -4.98 4.85 3.36
CA SER A 35 -5.67 5.47 2.24
C SER A 35 -5.82 6.97 2.44
N LEU A 36 -5.98 7.70 1.32
CA LEU A 36 -6.39 9.11 1.33
C LEU A 36 -7.91 9.28 1.47
N ASP A 37 -8.68 8.22 1.28
CA ASP A 37 -10.11 8.19 1.58
C ASP A 37 -10.29 7.95 3.07
N THR A 38 -10.21 9.03 3.84
CA THR A 38 -10.28 8.98 5.31
C THR A 38 -11.65 8.61 5.84
N ASP A 39 -12.69 8.69 5.02
CA ASP A 39 -14.05 8.26 5.40
C ASP A 39 -14.18 6.72 5.38
N ALA A 40 -13.32 6.04 4.60
CA ALA A 40 -13.24 4.60 4.54
C ALA A 40 -12.19 4.00 5.51
N GLU A 41 -11.36 4.84 6.14
CA GLU A 41 -10.36 4.40 7.12
C GLU A 41 -10.98 4.26 8.52
N PRO A 42 -10.49 3.33 9.37
CA PRO A 42 -10.79 3.35 10.79
C PRO A 42 -10.34 4.67 11.43
N PHE A 43 -11.02 5.08 12.50
CA PHE A 43 -10.64 6.30 13.22
C PHE A 43 -9.17 6.24 13.70
N GLY A 44 -8.38 7.27 13.40
CA GLY A 44 -6.96 7.31 13.69
C GLY A 44 -6.43 8.72 13.92
N ILE A 45 -5.16 8.84 14.19
CA ILE A 45 -4.48 10.12 14.44
C ILE A 45 -4.36 11.00 13.18
N GLY A 46 -4.56 10.42 12.01
CA GLY A 46 -4.28 11.07 10.72
C GLY A 46 -2.93 10.61 10.14
N GLY A 47 -2.34 11.45 9.29
CA GLY A 47 -1.17 11.07 8.52
C GLY A 47 -1.52 10.13 7.37
N TYR A 48 -0.52 9.77 6.53
CA TYR A 48 -0.74 8.85 5.41
C TYR A 48 0.56 8.11 5.11
N ILE A 49 0.51 6.79 5.21
CA ILE A 49 1.63 5.88 4.86
C ILE A 49 1.05 4.67 4.14
N PRO A 50 1.01 4.67 2.79
CA PRO A 50 0.60 3.51 2.02
C PRO A 50 1.69 2.41 2.03
N MET A 51 1.32 1.19 1.67
CA MET A 51 2.24 0.04 1.63
C MET A 51 3.45 0.28 0.71
N GLU A 52 3.26 0.97 -0.43
CA GLU A 52 4.35 1.34 -1.34
C GLU A 52 5.40 2.22 -0.68
N GLN A 53 4.97 3.15 0.15
CA GLN A 53 5.89 4.03 0.88
C GLN A 53 6.72 3.25 1.89
N VAL A 54 6.12 2.31 2.62
CA VAL A 54 6.86 1.38 3.49
C VAL A 54 7.89 0.58 2.69
N TYR A 55 7.46 -0.01 1.56
CA TYR A 55 8.32 -0.82 0.68
C TYR A 55 9.49 -0.02 0.09
N SER A 56 9.27 1.26 -0.21
CA SER A 56 10.28 2.11 -0.87
C SER A 56 11.47 2.44 0.02
N TYR A 57 11.36 2.27 1.33
CA TYR A 57 12.44 2.63 2.23
C TYR A 57 13.71 1.83 1.98
N ASP A 58 14.84 2.54 1.93
CA ASP A 58 16.17 1.97 1.82
C ASP A 58 17.00 2.38 3.06
N PRO A 59 17.42 1.42 3.90
CA PRO A 59 18.27 1.70 5.06
C PRO A 59 19.75 1.86 4.71
N ALA A 60 20.14 1.76 3.44
CA ALA A 60 21.49 2.05 2.98
C ALA A 60 21.63 3.55 2.70
N PHE A 61 22.54 4.20 3.41
CA PHE A 61 22.74 5.64 3.30
C PHE A 61 24.06 5.95 2.61
N PRO A 62 24.05 6.61 1.43
CA PRO A 62 25.28 6.93 0.71
C PRO A 62 26.22 7.90 1.48
N GLU A 63 25.70 8.57 2.50
CA GLU A 63 26.49 9.45 3.38
C GLU A 63 27.33 8.69 4.41
N LEU A 64 27.13 7.39 4.57
CA LEU A 64 27.86 6.53 5.50
C LEU A 64 28.96 5.74 4.77
N THR A 65 30.11 5.63 5.42
CA THR A 65 31.12 4.66 5.00
C THR A 65 30.64 3.23 5.27
N PRO A 66 31.22 2.20 4.62
CA PRO A 66 30.87 0.81 4.91
C PRO A 66 30.98 0.42 6.38
N GLU A 67 31.93 0.98 7.11
CA GLU A 67 32.08 0.73 8.55
C GLU A 67 30.96 1.41 9.36
N GLN A 68 30.59 2.65 9.00
CA GLN A 68 29.50 3.36 9.65
C GLN A 68 28.13 2.73 9.34
N GLN A 69 27.95 2.21 8.11
CA GLN A 69 26.73 1.54 7.72
C GLN A 69 26.43 0.29 8.59
N LYS A 70 27.45 -0.37 9.13
CA LYS A 70 27.28 -1.52 10.04
C LYS A 70 26.55 -1.16 11.34
N HIS A 71 26.53 0.12 11.71
CA HIS A 71 25.78 0.61 12.86
C HIS A 71 24.29 0.76 12.58
N ILE A 72 23.85 0.70 11.33
CA ILE A 72 22.42 0.64 10.99
C ILE A 72 21.99 -0.82 11.13
N LEU A 73 21.41 -1.17 12.28
CA LEU A 73 21.04 -2.55 12.59
C LEU A 73 19.80 -3.03 11.81
N GLY A 74 19.01 -2.08 11.30
CA GLY A 74 17.81 -2.36 10.53
C GLY A 74 16.70 -1.34 10.76
N VAL A 75 15.46 -1.77 10.46
CA VAL A 75 14.26 -0.93 10.51
C VAL A 75 13.22 -1.52 11.46
N GLN A 76 12.35 -0.67 12.00
CA GLN A 76 11.24 -1.05 12.88
C GLN A 76 10.03 -0.17 12.56
N ALA A 77 8.84 -0.76 12.52
CA ALA A 77 7.60 -0.01 12.56
C ALA A 77 7.10 0.20 13.99
N ASN A 78 6.39 1.29 14.19
CA ASN A 78 5.68 1.63 15.42
C ASN A 78 4.18 1.65 15.12
N LEU A 79 3.39 1.08 16.01
CA LEU A 79 1.94 1.19 16.02
C LEU A 79 1.53 1.75 17.38
N TRP A 80 1.23 3.03 17.41
CA TRP A 80 0.72 3.71 18.59
C TRP A 80 -0.77 3.45 18.72
N THR A 81 -1.23 3.04 19.90
CA THR A 81 -2.55 2.45 20.06
C THR A 81 -3.58 3.38 20.73
N GLU A 82 -3.30 4.69 20.80
CA GLU A 82 -4.21 5.66 21.41
C GLU A 82 -5.60 5.68 20.75
N TYR A 83 -5.66 5.36 19.45
CA TYR A 83 -6.89 5.32 18.67
C TYR A 83 -7.32 3.92 18.25
N VAL A 84 -6.55 2.88 18.58
CA VAL A 84 -6.88 1.49 18.24
C VAL A 84 -7.87 0.94 19.28
N LEU A 85 -9.07 0.58 18.81
CA LEU A 85 -10.20 0.26 19.68
C LEU A 85 -10.53 -1.24 19.77
N SER A 86 -9.99 -2.06 18.84
CA SER A 86 -10.23 -3.51 18.79
C SER A 86 -9.07 -4.24 18.11
N ASP A 87 -9.10 -5.59 18.17
CA ASP A 87 -8.11 -6.43 17.50
C ASP A 87 -8.22 -6.30 15.98
N GLU A 88 -9.43 -6.22 15.42
CA GLU A 88 -9.67 -6.02 13.99
C GLU A 88 -9.11 -4.66 13.52
N HIS A 89 -9.24 -3.62 14.35
CA HIS A 89 -8.64 -2.33 14.08
C HIS A 89 -7.11 -2.41 14.07
N LEU A 90 -6.52 -3.14 15.03
CA LEU A 90 -5.07 -3.39 15.08
C LEU A 90 -4.60 -4.12 13.82
N GLU A 91 -5.29 -5.18 13.42
CA GLU A 91 -4.99 -5.98 12.23
C GLU A 91 -5.05 -5.12 10.97
N TYR A 92 -6.12 -4.33 10.81
CA TYR A 92 -6.26 -3.39 9.70
C TYR A 92 -5.07 -2.44 9.60
N MET A 93 -4.67 -1.82 10.71
CA MET A 93 -3.57 -0.85 10.72
C MET A 93 -2.21 -1.50 10.41
N LEU A 94 -2.02 -2.77 10.76
CA LEU A 94 -0.78 -3.52 10.46
C LEU A 94 -0.75 -4.05 9.03
N LEU A 95 -1.88 -4.60 8.55
CA LEU A 95 -1.92 -5.39 7.32
C LEU A 95 -2.49 -4.56 6.15
N PRO A 96 -1.89 -4.66 4.95
CA PRO A 96 -0.76 -5.52 4.57
C PRO A 96 0.64 -4.89 4.71
N ARG A 97 0.78 -3.69 5.30
CA ARG A 97 2.07 -2.95 5.41
C ARG A 97 3.17 -3.78 6.08
N LEU A 98 2.81 -4.68 7.00
CA LEU A 98 3.77 -5.56 7.66
C LEU A 98 4.52 -6.47 6.67
N ALA A 99 3.88 -6.89 5.58
CA ALA A 99 4.54 -7.64 4.53
C ALA A 99 5.58 -6.79 3.79
N ALA A 100 5.26 -5.51 3.51
CA ALA A 100 6.22 -4.59 2.90
C ALA A 100 7.41 -4.29 3.84
N LEU A 101 7.16 -4.14 5.14
CA LEU A 101 8.22 -4.02 6.13
C LEU A 101 9.13 -5.25 6.15
N SER A 102 8.55 -6.45 6.05
CA SER A 102 9.33 -7.69 6.00
C SER A 102 10.26 -7.74 4.77
N GLU A 103 9.80 -7.28 3.60
CA GLU A 103 10.67 -7.16 2.42
C GLU A 103 11.85 -6.19 2.68
N VAL A 104 11.59 -5.05 3.31
CA VAL A 104 12.66 -4.09 3.66
C VAL A 104 13.67 -4.69 4.64
N GLN A 105 13.22 -5.55 5.54
CA GLN A 105 14.08 -6.17 6.56
C GLN A 105 14.90 -7.36 6.05
N TRP A 106 14.38 -8.12 5.07
CA TRP A 106 14.96 -9.40 4.66
C TRP A 106 15.55 -9.39 3.26
N CYS A 107 15.20 -8.42 2.41
CA CYS A 107 15.74 -8.32 1.06
C CYS A 107 16.85 -7.28 0.98
N LEU A 108 17.86 -7.57 0.18
CA LEU A 108 18.85 -6.55 -0.16
C LEU A 108 18.18 -5.45 -1.01
N PRO A 109 18.50 -4.17 -0.79
CA PRO A 109 17.87 -3.06 -1.51
C PRO A 109 17.88 -3.22 -3.03
N GLU A 110 18.99 -3.68 -3.61
CA GLU A 110 19.17 -3.90 -5.04
C GLU A 110 18.34 -5.05 -5.60
N THR A 111 17.79 -5.90 -4.76
CA THR A 111 16.92 -7.03 -5.18
C THR A 111 15.45 -6.72 -5.05
N LYS A 112 15.09 -5.57 -4.46
CA LYS A 112 13.70 -5.16 -4.32
C LYS A 112 13.11 -4.77 -5.67
N ASP A 113 11.90 -5.26 -5.96
CA ASP A 113 11.11 -4.95 -7.13
C ASP A 113 9.63 -4.93 -6.73
N TRP A 114 9.02 -3.74 -6.74
CA TRP A 114 7.64 -3.55 -6.33
C TRP A 114 6.66 -4.36 -7.16
N ASN A 115 6.83 -4.39 -8.50
CA ASN A 115 5.91 -5.11 -9.37
C ASN A 115 5.98 -6.63 -9.15
N ARG A 116 7.19 -7.16 -8.94
CA ARG A 116 7.38 -8.57 -8.57
C ARG A 116 6.77 -8.86 -7.21
N PHE A 117 7.02 -8.01 -6.21
CA PHE A 117 6.48 -8.16 -4.85
C PHE A 117 4.96 -8.22 -4.88
N ILE A 118 4.31 -7.20 -5.47
CA ILE A 118 2.85 -7.12 -5.51
C ILE A 118 2.24 -8.19 -6.44
N GLY A 119 2.92 -8.56 -7.52
CA GLY A 119 2.46 -9.59 -8.47
C GLY A 119 2.55 -11.01 -7.89
N SER A 120 3.49 -11.27 -6.97
CA SER A 120 3.61 -12.55 -6.26
C SER A 120 2.93 -12.54 -4.88
N PHE A 121 2.31 -11.43 -4.52
CA PHE A 121 1.69 -11.26 -3.21
C PHE A 121 0.44 -12.13 -3.06
N ARG A 122 0.49 -13.06 -2.11
CA ARG A 122 -0.60 -13.99 -1.78
C ARG A 122 -1.12 -13.79 -0.35
N MET A 123 -0.68 -12.72 0.32
CA MET A 123 -1.05 -12.48 1.71
C MET A 123 -2.52 -12.10 1.86
N ASP A 124 -3.11 -11.46 0.83
CA ASP A 124 -4.55 -11.20 0.76
C ASP A 124 -5.39 -12.49 0.90
N GLU A 125 -4.99 -13.56 0.19
CA GLU A 125 -5.63 -14.86 0.31
C GLU A 125 -5.41 -15.47 1.71
N ILE A 126 -4.18 -15.40 2.22
CA ILE A 126 -3.82 -15.93 3.54
C ILE A 126 -4.60 -15.18 4.64
N TYR A 127 -4.60 -13.84 4.60
CA TYR A 127 -5.33 -13.03 5.57
C TYR A 127 -6.83 -13.33 5.54
N SER A 128 -7.42 -13.45 4.34
CA SER A 128 -8.84 -13.81 4.19
C SER A 128 -9.14 -15.22 4.73
N GLN A 129 -8.28 -16.20 4.46
CA GLN A 129 -8.45 -17.58 4.96
C GLN A 129 -8.29 -17.69 6.47
N MET A 130 -7.41 -16.87 7.06
CA MET A 130 -7.19 -16.82 8.51
C MET A 130 -8.22 -15.95 9.24
N GLY A 131 -9.05 -15.21 8.50
CA GLY A 131 -10.06 -14.32 9.07
C GLY A 131 -9.51 -13.03 9.65
N TYR A 132 -8.30 -12.60 9.25
CA TYR A 132 -7.74 -11.31 9.65
C TYR A 132 -8.42 -10.15 8.92
N GLU A 133 -8.63 -9.05 9.63
CA GLU A 133 -8.99 -7.78 9.00
C GLU A 133 -7.73 -7.11 8.42
N PHE A 134 -7.85 -6.51 7.22
CA PHE A 134 -6.72 -5.84 6.56
C PHE A 134 -7.21 -4.77 5.58
N ALA A 135 -6.34 -3.81 5.26
CA ALA A 135 -6.64 -2.75 4.32
C ALA A 135 -6.75 -3.30 2.88
N LYS A 136 -7.97 -3.50 2.40
CA LYS A 136 -8.29 -4.13 1.10
C LYS A 136 -8.19 -3.17 -0.08
N HIS A 137 -8.22 -1.85 0.16
CA HIS A 137 -8.23 -0.83 -0.89
C HIS A 137 -7.01 -0.88 -1.82
N ILE A 138 -5.84 -1.32 -1.32
CA ILE A 138 -4.64 -1.49 -2.14
C ILE A 138 -4.84 -2.52 -3.27
N PHE A 139 -5.75 -3.45 -3.10
CA PHE A 139 -6.11 -4.45 -4.10
C PHE A 139 -7.28 -4.03 -4.99
N GLY A 140 -7.84 -2.85 -4.73
CA GLY A 140 -8.94 -2.27 -5.48
C GLY A 140 -8.54 -1.79 -6.87
N VAL A 141 -9.45 -1.11 -7.52
CA VAL A 141 -9.25 -0.54 -8.86
C VAL A 141 -8.94 0.94 -8.74
N THR A 142 -7.83 1.35 -9.32
CA THR A 142 -7.54 2.77 -9.54
C THR A 142 -8.06 3.17 -10.91
N ALA A 143 -8.90 4.20 -10.95
CA ALA A 143 -9.46 4.75 -12.17
C ALA A 143 -8.86 6.11 -12.49
N SER A 144 -8.52 6.33 -13.74
CA SER A 144 -8.23 7.65 -14.29
C SER A 144 -9.08 7.90 -15.52
N TYR A 145 -9.33 9.16 -15.84
CA TYR A 145 -10.15 9.52 -16.99
C TYR A 145 -9.54 10.67 -17.80
N ALA A 146 -9.83 10.66 -19.07
CA ALA A 146 -9.51 11.76 -19.98
C ALA A 146 -10.71 12.03 -20.90
N VAL A 147 -10.90 13.29 -21.28
CA VAL A 147 -11.91 13.65 -22.29
C VAL A 147 -11.35 13.33 -23.68
N ASP A 148 -12.12 12.62 -24.50
CA ASP A 148 -11.79 12.40 -25.92
C ASP A 148 -12.32 13.58 -26.76
N PRO A 149 -11.45 14.49 -27.24
CA PRO A 149 -11.88 15.68 -27.95
C PRO A 149 -12.38 15.38 -29.39
N GLU A 150 -12.03 14.22 -29.97
CA GLU A 150 -12.42 13.85 -31.34
C GLU A 150 -13.74 13.10 -31.37
N LYS A 151 -13.97 12.20 -30.42
CA LYS A 151 -15.16 11.33 -30.39
C LYS A 151 -16.23 11.85 -29.43
N GLY A 152 -15.87 12.80 -28.58
CA GLY A 152 -16.68 13.17 -27.43
C GLY A 152 -16.75 12.07 -26.38
N GLY A 153 -17.07 12.45 -25.13
CA GLY A 153 -17.14 11.49 -24.04
C GLY A 153 -15.87 11.40 -23.19
N VAL A 154 -15.85 10.42 -22.30
CA VAL A 154 -14.79 10.19 -21.32
C VAL A 154 -14.17 8.82 -21.57
N VAL A 155 -12.85 8.79 -21.63
CA VAL A 155 -12.07 7.54 -21.71
C VAL A 155 -11.63 7.18 -20.32
N MET A 156 -12.14 6.05 -19.81
CA MET A 156 -11.76 5.49 -18.49
C MET A 156 -10.61 4.51 -18.65
N THR A 157 -9.53 4.74 -17.90
CA THR A 157 -8.40 3.81 -17.79
C THR A 157 -8.37 3.25 -16.39
N LEU A 158 -8.35 1.91 -16.27
CA LEU A 158 -8.40 1.19 -15.01
C LEU A 158 -7.10 0.42 -14.81
N THR A 159 -6.61 0.44 -13.58
CA THR A 159 -5.46 -0.36 -13.13
C THR A 159 -5.77 -0.99 -11.77
N THR A 160 -5.09 -2.09 -11.45
CA THR A 160 -5.11 -2.69 -10.12
C THR A 160 -3.75 -3.28 -9.80
N GLN A 161 -3.38 -3.30 -8.56
CA GLN A 161 -2.14 -3.92 -8.11
C GLN A 161 -2.18 -5.44 -8.35
N GLY A 162 -1.02 -6.02 -8.70
CA GLY A 162 -0.88 -7.47 -8.92
C GLY A 162 -1.63 -8.03 -10.15
N GLY A 163 -2.17 -7.18 -11.04
CA GLY A 163 -2.72 -7.60 -12.32
C GLY A 163 -3.99 -8.46 -12.25
N ALA A 164 -4.76 -8.37 -11.16
CA ALA A 164 -6.02 -9.10 -11.04
C ALA A 164 -7.02 -8.72 -12.15
N PRO A 165 -7.93 -9.63 -12.57
CA PRO A 165 -8.96 -9.32 -13.55
C PRO A 165 -9.89 -8.20 -13.04
N ILE A 166 -9.99 -7.10 -13.79
CA ILE A 166 -10.93 -6.02 -13.48
C ILE A 166 -12.23 -6.27 -14.23
N ARG A 167 -13.35 -6.21 -13.51
CA ARG A 167 -14.71 -6.23 -14.07
C ARG A 167 -15.35 -4.86 -13.86
N TYR A 168 -16.26 -4.48 -14.76
CA TYR A 168 -16.94 -3.20 -14.65
C TYR A 168 -18.40 -3.28 -15.08
N THR A 169 -19.20 -2.28 -14.69
CA THR A 169 -20.58 -2.06 -15.09
C THR A 169 -20.79 -0.60 -15.48
N LEU A 170 -21.82 -0.32 -16.26
CA LEU A 170 -22.20 1.04 -16.69
C LEU A 170 -23.58 1.46 -16.14
N ASP A 171 -24.26 0.55 -15.46
CA ASP A 171 -25.63 0.72 -14.96
C ASP A 171 -25.70 0.96 -13.44
N GLY A 172 -24.52 1.07 -12.80
CA GLY A 172 -24.41 1.29 -11.35
C GLY A 172 -24.58 0.02 -10.50
N SER A 173 -24.79 -1.16 -11.12
CA SER A 173 -24.74 -2.43 -10.40
C SER A 173 -23.32 -2.78 -9.98
N ASP A 174 -23.16 -3.53 -8.90
CA ASP A 174 -21.83 -3.96 -8.46
C ASP A 174 -21.27 -5.01 -9.43
N PRO A 175 -19.99 -4.88 -9.84
CA PRO A 175 -19.36 -5.83 -10.73
C PRO A 175 -19.28 -7.24 -10.14
N THR A 176 -19.57 -8.24 -10.96
CA THR A 176 -19.50 -9.66 -10.61
C THR A 176 -18.60 -10.42 -11.58
N ALA A 177 -18.35 -11.70 -11.35
CA ALA A 177 -17.59 -12.56 -12.27
C ALA A 177 -18.21 -12.64 -13.69
N SER A 178 -19.51 -12.37 -13.83
CA SER A 178 -20.21 -12.34 -15.11
C SER A 178 -20.19 -10.96 -15.81
N SER A 179 -19.80 -9.91 -15.11
CA SER A 179 -19.71 -8.56 -15.67
C SER A 179 -18.60 -8.47 -16.72
N PRO A 180 -18.65 -7.49 -17.65
CA PRO A 180 -17.64 -7.27 -18.68
C PRO A 180 -16.21 -7.21 -18.09
N LEU A 181 -15.29 -7.92 -18.75
CA LEU A 181 -13.87 -7.89 -18.41
C LEU A 181 -13.21 -6.64 -19.02
N TYR A 182 -12.53 -5.86 -18.20
CA TYR A 182 -11.72 -4.75 -18.68
C TYR A 182 -10.46 -5.27 -19.38
N LYS A 183 -10.27 -4.89 -20.65
CA LYS A 183 -9.12 -5.29 -21.47
C LYS A 183 -8.37 -4.10 -22.06
N ALA A 184 -9.03 -2.96 -22.16
CA ALA A 184 -8.50 -1.72 -22.73
C ALA A 184 -9.35 -0.54 -22.22
N PRO A 185 -8.88 0.71 -22.36
CA PRO A 185 -9.63 1.89 -21.97
C PRO A 185 -11.06 1.91 -22.55
N VAL A 186 -12.04 2.26 -21.72
CA VAL A 186 -13.46 2.25 -22.06
C VAL A 186 -13.91 3.67 -22.36
N THR A 187 -14.45 3.91 -23.56
CA THR A 187 -15.02 5.21 -23.92
C THR A 187 -16.50 5.26 -23.48
N ILE A 188 -16.86 6.26 -22.71
CA ILE A 188 -18.21 6.52 -22.22
C ILE A 188 -18.74 7.76 -22.93
N GLY A 189 -19.70 7.58 -23.83
CA GLY A 189 -20.30 8.67 -24.63
C GLY A 189 -21.57 9.26 -24.04
N GLU A 190 -22.17 8.60 -23.05
CA GLU A 190 -23.43 9.01 -22.40
C GLU A 190 -23.28 8.99 -20.88
N SER A 191 -24.12 9.75 -20.18
CA SER A 191 -24.15 9.72 -18.72
C SER A 191 -24.49 8.33 -18.21
N CYS A 192 -23.65 7.79 -17.34
CA CYS A 192 -23.84 6.48 -16.72
C CYS A 192 -23.26 6.46 -15.30
N THR A 193 -23.61 5.45 -14.51
CA THR A 193 -22.92 5.14 -13.25
C THR A 193 -21.92 4.03 -13.51
N PHE A 194 -20.65 4.40 -13.62
CA PHE A 194 -19.55 3.46 -13.83
C PHE A 194 -19.09 2.88 -12.49
N LYS A 195 -19.03 1.56 -12.40
CA LYS A 195 -18.44 0.85 -11.26
C LYS A 195 -17.41 -0.17 -11.75
N ALA A 196 -16.34 -0.37 -10.99
CA ALA A 196 -15.31 -1.35 -11.31
C ALA A 196 -14.79 -2.03 -10.05
N ALA A 197 -14.48 -3.32 -10.13
CA ALA A 197 -13.86 -4.10 -9.07
C ALA A 197 -12.80 -5.05 -9.63
N ALA A 198 -11.72 -5.24 -8.87
CA ALA A 198 -10.73 -6.28 -9.14
C ALA A 198 -11.18 -7.57 -8.48
N LEU A 199 -11.37 -8.65 -9.26
CA LEU A 199 -11.82 -9.92 -8.72
C LEU A 199 -10.62 -10.79 -8.35
N ARG A 200 -10.52 -11.10 -7.05
CA ARG A 200 -9.51 -11.97 -6.46
C ARG A 200 -10.18 -13.15 -5.78
N GLU A 201 -9.51 -14.29 -5.74
CA GLU A 201 -10.03 -15.47 -5.07
C GLU A 201 -10.09 -15.22 -3.55
N GLY A 202 -11.27 -15.44 -2.96
CA GLY A 202 -11.48 -15.29 -1.51
C GLY A 202 -11.59 -13.86 -1.00
N MET A 203 -11.52 -12.83 -1.87
CA MET A 203 -11.61 -11.44 -1.45
C MET A 203 -12.57 -10.65 -2.34
N GLN A 204 -13.48 -9.92 -1.70
CA GLN A 204 -14.28 -8.89 -2.37
C GLN A 204 -13.54 -7.55 -2.23
N THR A 205 -13.03 -7.01 -3.34
CA THR A 205 -12.41 -5.69 -3.33
C THR A 205 -13.47 -4.58 -3.25
N PRO A 206 -13.12 -3.40 -2.70
CA PRO A 206 -13.99 -2.23 -2.78
C PRO A 206 -14.36 -1.90 -4.23
N VAL A 207 -15.57 -1.36 -4.42
CA VAL A 207 -16.15 -0.99 -5.73
C VAL A 207 -16.11 0.50 -5.92
#